data_7994756c51599d07be0cf2ea7e304794
#
_entry.id   7994756c51599d07be0cf2ea7e304794
#
_cell.length_a   1.000
_cell.length_b   1.000
_cell.length_c   1.000
_cell.angle_alpha   90.00
_cell.angle_beta   90.00
_cell.angle_gamma   90.00
#
_symmetry.space_group_name_H-M   'P 1'
#
loop_
_entity.id
_entity.type
_entity.pdbx_description
1 polymer ?
#
loop_
_entity_poly.entity_id
_entity_poly.type
_entity_poly.pdbx_seq_one_letter_code
_entity_poly.pdbx_strand_id
1 'polypeptide(L)'
;MIRALYTVIGLLLLSILFIQNSEAAPSTGTIQVAFILSEFEDQAYQSDHDQDYFEDLAFGETDSMWDYFDVVSRSQLNVEGTVYGPYTLDGDAADYGTENPDFVRDSVEIADDDIDFRDYDAVVVVHSGPGEESSGNSDDIWSVHWPSISISTDDDGYVIRK
;
A
#
# COMPACT_ATOMS: atom_id res chain seq x y z
N MET A 1 -26.29 30.86 -38.61
CA MET A 1 -25.37 29.73 -38.79
C MET A 1 -24.06 29.92 -38.03
N ILE A 2 -23.35 31.05 -38.13
CA ILE A 2 -22.05 31.26 -37.49
C ILE A 2 -22.08 31.18 -35.94
N ARG A 3 -23.11 31.73 -35.26
CA ARG A 3 -23.26 31.69 -33.82
C ARG A 3 -23.44 30.26 -33.25
N ALA A 4 -24.14 29.38 -33.97
CA ALA A 4 -24.32 27.98 -33.57
C ALA A 4 -23.02 27.19 -33.68
N LEU A 5 -22.15 27.54 -34.61
CA LEU A 5 -20.85 26.89 -34.80
C LEU A 5 -19.89 27.18 -33.65
N TYR A 6 -19.87 28.43 -33.17
CA TYR A 6 -19.04 28.79 -32.00
C TYR A 6 -19.50 28.15 -30.70
N THR A 7 -20.81 27.93 -30.52
CA THR A 7 -21.34 27.24 -29.33
C THR A 7 -20.97 25.77 -29.34
N VAL A 8 -20.99 25.09 -30.48
CA VAL A 8 -20.59 23.68 -30.59
C VAL A 8 -19.09 23.51 -30.39
N ILE A 9 -18.26 24.40 -30.95
CA ILE A 9 -16.81 24.36 -30.80
C ILE A 9 -16.43 24.67 -29.32
N GLY A 10 -17.09 25.61 -28.67
CA GLY A 10 -16.90 25.92 -27.25
C GLY A 10 -17.26 24.76 -26.32
N LEU A 11 -18.33 24.02 -26.60
CA LEU A 11 -18.72 22.81 -25.86
C LEU A 11 -17.76 21.65 -26.12
N LEU A 12 -17.23 21.51 -27.32
CA LEU A 12 -16.23 20.47 -27.62
C LEU A 12 -14.89 20.75 -26.97
N LEU A 13 -14.46 22.02 -26.88
CA LEU A 13 -13.24 22.42 -26.19
C LEU A 13 -13.38 22.30 -24.66
N LEU A 14 -14.57 22.52 -24.11
CA LEU A 14 -14.81 22.36 -22.68
C LEU A 14 -14.81 20.88 -22.23
N SER A 15 -15.20 19.97 -23.13
CA SER A 15 -15.16 18.53 -22.84
C SER A 15 -13.75 17.92 -22.85
N ILE A 16 -12.78 18.60 -23.47
CA ILE A 16 -11.37 18.16 -23.49
C ILE A 16 -10.63 18.53 -22.18
N LEU A 17 -11.17 19.48 -21.41
CA LEU A 17 -10.57 19.93 -20.14
C LEU A 17 -10.83 19.02 -18.94
N PHE A 18 -11.62 17.95 -19.09
CA PHE A 18 -11.90 16.96 -18.06
C PHE A 18 -11.27 15.58 -18.34
N ILE A 19 -10.17 15.52 -19.06
CA ILE A 19 -9.32 14.34 -19.03
C ILE A 19 -8.59 14.40 -17.67
N GLN A 20 -9.18 13.81 -16.66
CA GLN A 20 -8.45 13.47 -15.45
C GLN A 20 -7.41 12.43 -15.89
N ASN A 21 -6.15 12.82 -15.82
CA ASN A 21 -5.06 11.86 -15.88
C ASN A 21 -5.22 10.98 -14.65
N SER A 22 -5.88 9.83 -14.77
CA SER A 22 -5.63 8.76 -13.83
C SER A 22 -4.23 8.27 -14.17
N GLU A 23 -3.23 8.65 -13.40
CA GLU A 23 -1.92 8.03 -13.51
C GLU A 23 -2.11 6.56 -13.14
N ALA A 24 -1.94 5.70 -14.14
CA ALA A 24 -1.81 4.28 -13.90
C ALA A 24 -0.53 4.06 -13.09
N ALA A 25 -0.53 3.06 -12.21
CA ALA A 25 0.69 2.65 -11.53
C ALA A 25 1.82 2.46 -12.56
N PRO A 26 3.05 2.89 -12.26
CA PRO A 26 4.15 2.75 -13.18
C PRO A 26 4.35 1.27 -13.55
N SER A 27 4.50 1.00 -14.83
CA SER A 27 4.77 -0.34 -15.37
C SER A 27 6.25 -0.52 -15.74
N THR A 28 7.04 0.52 -15.57
CA THR A 28 8.48 0.56 -15.87
C THR A 28 9.21 1.48 -14.89
N GLY A 29 10.51 1.25 -14.68
CA GLY A 29 11.32 2.03 -13.75
C GLY A 29 11.43 1.35 -12.38
N THR A 30 11.67 2.11 -11.33
CA THR A 30 11.75 1.59 -9.96
C THR A 30 10.59 2.11 -9.13
N ILE A 31 10.00 1.22 -8.32
CA ILE A 31 9.02 1.53 -7.29
C ILE A 31 9.67 1.25 -5.94
N GLN A 32 9.60 2.23 -5.04
CA GLN A 32 10.05 2.10 -3.65
C GLN A 32 8.88 1.73 -2.76
N VAL A 33 9.00 0.64 -1.99
CA VAL A 33 7.91 0.11 -1.16
C VAL A 33 8.35 0.04 0.30
N ALA A 34 7.60 0.64 1.20
CA ALA A 34 7.74 0.39 2.63
C ALA A 34 6.83 -0.78 3.03
N PHE A 35 7.40 -1.82 3.61
CA PHE A 35 6.65 -2.90 4.26
C PHE A 35 6.64 -2.65 5.76
N ILE A 36 5.46 -2.62 6.35
CA ILE A 36 5.26 -2.46 7.80
C ILE A 36 4.71 -3.78 8.33
N LEU A 37 5.46 -4.43 9.19
CA LEU A 37 5.02 -5.63 9.88
C LEU A 37 4.29 -5.21 11.16
N SER A 38 3.02 -5.58 11.28
CA SER A 38 2.19 -5.26 12.44
C SER A 38 1.68 -6.54 13.11
N GLU A 39 1.83 -6.62 14.41
CA GLU A 39 1.31 -7.70 15.24
C GLU A 39 0.39 -7.11 16.32
N PHE A 40 -0.35 -7.98 17.01
CA PHE A 40 -1.35 -7.60 17.99
C PHE A 40 -0.96 -8.10 19.38
N GLU A 41 -1.58 -7.56 20.43
CA GLU A 41 -1.32 -8.00 21.81
C GLU A 41 -1.57 -9.49 22.01
N ASP A 42 -2.57 -10.06 21.35
CA ASP A 42 -2.95 -11.47 21.42
C ASP A 42 -2.37 -12.33 20.29
N GLN A 43 -1.83 -11.73 19.23
CA GLN A 43 -1.39 -12.43 18.02
C GLN A 43 -0.05 -11.88 17.52
N ALA A 44 1.05 -12.52 17.92
CA ALA A 44 2.39 -12.21 17.41
C ALA A 44 2.73 -13.02 16.15
N TYR A 45 3.77 -12.60 15.42
CA TYR A 45 4.37 -13.42 14.37
C TYR A 45 4.98 -14.71 14.93
N GLN A 46 5.06 -15.73 14.08
CA GLN A 46 5.82 -16.94 14.41
C GLN A 46 7.30 -16.59 14.53
N SER A 47 8.02 -17.29 15.39
CA SER A 47 9.42 -16.95 15.72
C SER A 47 10.42 -17.07 14.56
N ASP A 48 10.03 -17.71 13.47
CA ASP A 48 10.79 -17.84 12.23
C ASP A 48 10.27 -16.90 11.11
N HIS A 49 9.25 -16.10 11.41
CA HIS A 49 8.72 -15.05 10.54
C HIS A 49 9.21 -13.69 11.05
N ASP A 50 10.51 -13.51 11.07
CA ASP A 50 11.18 -12.26 11.44
C ASP A 50 11.32 -11.29 10.25
N GLN A 51 11.97 -10.18 10.47
CA GLN A 51 12.18 -9.18 9.42
C GLN A 51 12.96 -9.74 8.24
N ASP A 52 14.00 -10.55 8.48
CA ASP A 52 14.81 -11.15 7.41
C ASP A 52 13.97 -12.09 6.53
N TYR A 53 13.03 -12.85 7.15
CA TYR A 53 12.08 -13.68 6.41
C TYR A 53 11.20 -12.85 5.46
N PHE A 54 10.68 -11.72 5.93
CA PHE A 54 9.84 -10.85 5.09
C PHE A 54 10.65 -10.07 4.06
N GLU A 55 11.91 -9.73 4.34
CA GLU A 55 12.82 -9.15 3.34
C GLU A 55 13.08 -10.14 2.19
N ASP A 56 13.31 -11.40 2.50
CA ASP A 56 13.48 -12.44 1.48
C ASP A 56 12.19 -12.64 0.66
N LEU A 57 11.01 -12.63 1.29
CA LEU A 57 9.72 -12.71 0.61
C LEU A 57 9.43 -11.51 -0.30
N ALA A 58 9.80 -10.31 0.13
CA ALA A 58 9.56 -9.10 -0.63
C ALA A 58 10.60 -8.90 -1.74
N PHE A 59 11.89 -9.07 -1.43
CA PHE A 59 12.99 -8.59 -2.27
C PHE A 59 14.06 -9.65 -2.57
N GLY A 60 13.87 -10.92 -2.18
CA GLY A 60 14.78 -12.02 -2.49
C GLY A 60 14.95 -12.24 -3.99
N GLU A 61 16.06 -12.86 -4.38
CA GLU A 61 16.38 -13.10 -5.80
C GLU A 61 15.45 -14.11 -6.49
N THR A 62 14.73 -14.94 -5.73
CA THR A 62 13.84 -15.98 -6.26
C THR A 62 12.60 -16.14 -5.39
N ASP A 63 11.47 -16.50 -6.00
CA ASP A 63 10.20 -16.78 -5.31
C ASP A 63 9.70 -15.63 -4.44
N SER A 64 10.08 -14.38 -4.78
CA SER A 64 9.74 -13.14 -4.07
C SER A 64 8.78 -12.26 -4.88
N MET A 65 8.30 -11.20 -4.24
CA MET A 65 7.55 -10.15 -4.94
C MET A 65 8.41 -9.48 -6.03
N TRP A 66 9.69 -9.20 -5.75
CA TRP A 66 10.62 -8.64 -6.73
C TRP A 66 10.78 -9.55 -7.95
N ASP A 67 11.05 -10.84 -7.75
CA ASP A 67 11.20 -11.84 -8.83
C ASP A 67 9.93 -11.90 -9.70
N TYR A 68 8.75 -11.93 -9.07
CA TYR A 68 7.48 -11.89 -9.79
C TYR A 68 7.38 -10.66 -10.71
N PHE A 69 7.66 -9.46 -10.19
CA PHE A 69 7.56 -8.24 -10.99
C PHE A 69 8.66 -8.13 -12.04
N ASP A 70 9.87 -8.60 -11.77
CA ASP A 70 10.95 -8.67 -12.77
C ASP A 70 10.52 -9.55 -13.97
N VAL A 71 10.02 -10.75 -13.70
CA VAL A 71 9.58 -11.69 -14.73
C VAL A 71 8.39 -11.15 -15.53
N VAL A 72 7.31 -10.70 -14.87
CA VAL A 72 6.09 -10.27 -15.57
C VAL A 72 6.29 -8.97 -16.35
N SER A 73 7.15 -8.08 -15.87
CA SER A 73 7.49 -6.83 -16.55
C SER A 73 8.59 -7.01 -17.61
N ARG A 74 9.22 -8.17 -17.69
CA ARG A 74 10.40 -8.43 -18.51
C ARG A 74 11.57 -7.51 -18.14
N SER A 75 11.83 -7.42 -16.84
CA SER A 75 12.87 -6.58 -16.24
C SER A 75 12.71 -5.09 -16.55
N GLN A 76 11.48 -4.63 -16.81
CA GLN A 76 11.19 -3.22 -17.04
C GLN A 76 10.77 -2.49 -15.77
N LEU A 77 10.23 -3.21 -14.79
CA LEU A 77 9.86 -2.70 -13.47
C LEU A 77 10.75 -3.33 -12.42
N ASN A 78 11.44 -2.48 -11.67
CA ASN A 78 12.19 -2.89 -10.49
C ASN A 78 11.39 -2.50 -9.24
N VAL A 79 11.29 -3.40 -8.27
CA VAL A 79 10.63 -3.14 -6.99
C VAL A 79 11.68 -3.24 -5.89
N GLU A 80 11.90 -2.15 -5.20
CA GLU A 80 12.86 -2.06 -4.09
C GLU A 80 12.13 -1.54 -2.85
N GLY A 81 12.75 -1.69 -1.68
CA GLY A 81 12.17 -1.12 -0.47
C GLY A 81 12.83 -1.64 0.79
N THR A 82 12.12 -1.47 1.88
CA THR A 82 12.59 -1.85 3.21
C THR A 82 11.43 -2.45 4.00
N VAL A 83 11.73 -3.46 4.81
CA VAL A 83 10.79 -4.05 5.77
C VAL A 83 11.05 -3.44 7.14
N TYR A 84 10.01 -2.99 7.81
CA TYR A 84 10.04 -2.35 9.12
C TYR A 84 9.23 -3.15 10.14
N GLY A 85 9.62 -3.09 11.40
CA GLY A 85 8.94 -3.78 12.49
C GLY A 85 9.58 -5.13 12.82
N PRO A 86 8.82 -6.06 13.46
CA PRO A 86 7.39 -5.94 13.73
C PRO A 86 7.06 -4.91 14.83
N TYR A 87 5.93 -4.21 14.65
CA TYR A 87 5.35 -3.30 15.63
C TYR A 87 4.13 -3.94 16.26
N THR A 88 3.98 -3.84 17.57
CA THR A 88 2.81 -4.34 18.28
C THR A 88 1.76 -3.22 18.39
N LEU A 89 0.63 -3.38 17.74
CA LEU A 89 -0.51 -2.47 17.83
C LEU A 89 -1.22 -2.64 19.16
N ASP A 90 -1.84 -1.57 19.65
CA ASP A 90 -2.69 -1.61 20.83
C ASP A 90 -4.01 -2.37 20.49
N GLY A 91 -4.30 -3.42 21.25
CA GLY A 91 -5.52 -4.22 21.11
C GLY A 91 -5.31 -5.59 20.48
N ASP A 92 -6.42 -6.32 20.41
CA ASP A 92 -6.46 -7.68 19.88
C ASP A 92 -6.68 -7.68 18.35
N ALA A 93 -6.25 -8.73 17.67
CA ALA A 93 -6.43 -8.87 16.20
C ALA A 93 -7.90 -8.70 15.78
N ALA A 94 -8.83 -9.20 16.57
CA ALA A 94 -10.27 -9.11 16.32
C ALA A 94 -10.84 -7.67 16.39
N ASP A 95 -10.15 -6.74 17.03
CA ASP A 95 -10.56 -5.34 17.10
C ASP A 95 -10.42 -4.64 15.74
N TYR A 96 -9.54 -5.17 14.88
CA TYR A 96 -9.30 -4.64 13.53
C TYR A 96 -10.17 -5.32 12.47
N GLY A 97 -10.48 -6.60 12.59
CA GLY A 97 -11.42 -7.35 11.75
C GLY A 97 -11.34 -7.11 10.26
N THR A 98 -12.42 -7.42 9.56
CA THR A 98 -12.55 -7.25 8.11
C THR A 98 -12.70 -5.80 7.70
N GLU A 99 -11.96 -5.38 6.69
CA GLU A 99 -12.10 -4.06 6.01
C GLU A 99 -11.92 -2.84 6.95
N ASN A 100 -11.24 -3.02 8.08
CA ASN A 100 -11.04 -1.93 9.02
C ASN A 100 -9.86 -1.03 8.57
N PRO A 101 -10.11 0.21 8.11
CA PRO A 101 -9.03 1.13 7.70
C PRO A 101 -8.16 1.59 8.88
N ASP A 102 -8.61 1.41 10.13
CA ASP A 102 -7.86 1.80 11.31
C ASP A 102 -6.62 0.92 11.49
N PHE A 103 -6.67 -0.35 11.07
CA PHE A 103 -5.48 -1.20 11.01
C PHE A 103 -4.33 -0.55 10.24
N VAL A 104 -4.62 -0.02 9.04
CA VAL A 104 -3.59 0.63 8.21
C VAL A 104 -3.12 1.94 8.83
N ARG A 105 -4.04 2.71 9.45
CA ARG A 105 -3.68 3.97 10.13
C ARG A 105 -2.76 3.73 11.30
N ASP A 106 -3.17 2.84 12.19
CA ASP A 106 -2.42 2.58 13.42
C ASP A 106 -1.05 1.98 13.11
N SER A 107 -0.97 1.12 12.06
CA SER A 107 0.30 0.58 11.57
C SER A 107 1.24 1.65 11.01
N VAL A 108 0.71 2.62 10.27
CA VAL A 108 1.50 3.75 9.76
C VAL A 108 1.90 4.67 10.91
N GLU A 109 0.97 4.98 11.82
CA GLU A 109 1.20 5.89 12.94
C GLU A 109 2.27 5.36 13.90
N ILE A 110 2.27 4.06 14.22
CA ILE A 110 3.27 3.46 15.10
C ILE A 110 4.67 3.40 14.44
N ALA A 111 4.73 3.34 13.11
CA ALA A 111 5.97 3.26 12.34
C ALA A 111 6.53 4.63 11.92
N ASP A 112 5.78 5.72 12.14
CA ASP A 112 6.06 7.06 11.60
C ASP A 112 7.40 7.63 12.07
N ASP A 113 7.80 7.39 13.31
CA ASP A 113 9.11 7.82 13.84
C ASP A 113 10.32 7.13 13.15
N ASP A 114 10.10 5.96 12.53
CA ASP A 114 11.16 5.15 11.92
C ASP A 114 11.20 5.27 10.39
N ILE A 115 10.15 5.80 9.75
CA ILE A 115 9.96 5.78 8.30
C ILE A 115 9.72 7.20 7.75
N ASP A 116 10.61 7.69 6.90
CA ASP A 116 10.29 8.85 6.05
C ASP A 116 9.44 8.38 4.85
N PHE A 117 8.13 8.51 4.96
CA PHE A 117 7.18 8.05 3.93
C PHE A 117 7.30 8.79 2.60
N ARG A 118 8.04 9.90 2.55
CA ARG A 118 8.32 10.64 1.30
C ARG A 118 9.25 9.88 0.36
N ASP A 119 10.03 8.94 0.92
CA ASP A 119 10.98 8.12 0.16
C ASP A 119 10.31 6.93 -0.54
N TYR A 120 8.99 6.71 -0.32
CA TYR A 120 8.28 5.54 -0.81
C TYR A 120 7.11 5.88 -1.73
N ASP A 121 6.97 5.07 -2.78
CA ASP A 121 5.86 5.15 -3.74
C ASP A 121 4.63 4.37 -3.26
N ALA A 122 4.84 3.34 -2.43
CA ALA A 122 3.78 2.50 -1.89
C ALA A 122 4.08 2.06 -0.46
N VAL A 123 3.01 1.80 0.30
CA VAL A 123 3.08 1.21 1.64
C VAL A 123 2.29 -0.09 1.62
N VAL A 124 2.90 -1.15 2.13
CA VAL A 124 2.27 -2.46 2.34
C VAL A 124 2.29 -2.76 3.83
N VAL A 125 1.12 -2.96 4.41
CA VAL A 125 1.01 -3.37 5.81
C VAL A 125 0.72 -4.87 5.83
N VAL A 126 1.53 -5.60 6.57
CA VAL A 126 1.42 -7.05 6.75
C VAL A 126 1.03 -7.30 8.21
N HIS A 127 -0.01 -8.09 8.43
CA HIS A 127 -0.45 -8.45 9.79
C HIS A 127 0.01 -9.85 10.18
N SER A 128 0.18 -10.07 11.47
CA SER A 128 0.36 -11.42 12.02
C SER A 128 -0.96 -12.18 12.04
N GLY A 129 -0.90 -13.50 12.11
CA GLY A 129 -2.07 -14.36 12.14
C GLY A 129 -2.67 -14.68 10.77
N PRO A 130 -3.81 -15.39 10.74
CA PRO A 130 -4.47 -15.79 9.50
C PRO A 130 -5.24 -14.62 8.89
N GLY A 131 -5.34 -14.58 7.56
CA GLY A 131 -6.28 -13.70 6.88
C GLY A 131 -7.67 -14.34 6.77
N GLU A 132 -8.72 -13.53 6.75
CA GLU A 132 -10.11 -14.00 6.59
C GLU A 132 -10.29 -14.88 5.35
N GLU A 133 -9.60 -14.57 4.25
CA GLU A 133 -9.64 -15.34 3.00
C GLU A 133 -9.18 -16.80 3.17
N SER A 134 -8.41 -17.08 4.20
CA SER A 134 -7.94 -18.45 4.50
C SER A 134 -8.66 -19.11 5.67
N SER A 135 -9.03 -18.33 6.68
CA SER A 135 -9.71 -18.83 7.89
C SER A 135 -11.23 -18.91 7.74
N GLY A 136 -11.83 -18.00 6.95
CA GLY A 136 -13.27 -17.82 6.84
C GLY A 136 -13.90 -17.19 8.09
N ASN A 137 -13.09 -16.63 8.99
CA ASN A 137 -13.54 -15.94 10.19
C ASN A 137 -13.58 -14.45 9.95
N SER A 138 -14.73 -13.80 10.10
CA SER A 138 -14.92 -12.36 9.88
C SER A 138 -14.23 -11.47 10.92
N ASP A 139 -13.70 -12.05 11.99
CA ASP A 139 -12.91 -11.32 12.98
C ASP A 139 -11.42 -11.21 12.56
N ASP A 140 -11.01 -11.98 11.53
CA ASP A 140 -9.68 -11.89 10.95
C ASP A 140 -9.62 -10.81 9.86
N ILE A 141 -8.43 -10.27 9.60
CA ILE A 141 -8.25 -9.19 8.63
C ILE A 141 -8.34 -9.74 7.20
N TRP A 142 -9.12 -9.08 6.35
CA TRP A 142 -9.19 -9.35 4.91
C TRP A 142 -8.12 -8.59 4.16
N SER A 143 -7.40 -9.26 3.24
CA SER A 143 -6.43 -8.60 2.37
C SER A 143 -7.13 -7.60 1.44
N VAL A 144 -6.81 -6.32 1.58
CA VAL A 144 -7.50 -5.24 0.88
C VAL A 144 -6.52 -4.18 0.36
N HIS A 145 -6.88 -3.55 -0.74
CA HIS A 145 -6.21 -2.36 -1.25
C HIS A 145 -7.07 -1.13 -1.02
N TRP A 146 -6.52 -0.12 -0.36
CA TRP A 146 -7.17 1.15 -0.06
C TRP A 146 -6.69 2.25 -1.02
N PRO A 147 -7.41 2.50 -2.15
CA PRO A 147 -6.96 3.45 -3.18
C PRO A 147 -7.13 4.92 -2.78
N SER A 148 -7.76 5.21 -1.66
CA SER A 148 -8.09 6.58 -1.24
C SER A 148 -8.02 6.79 0.27
N ILE A 149 -7.14 6.06 0.95
CA ILE A 149 -6.82 6.35 2.35
C ILE A 149 -5.95 7.61 2.42
N SER A 150 -6.17 8.43 3.46
CA SER A 150 -5.37 9.62 3.73
C SER A 150 -4.89 9.55 5.17
N ILE A 151 -3.58 9.43 5.36
CA ILE A 151 -2.94 9.31 6.67
C ILE A 151 -1.90 10.41 6.77
N SER A 152 -2.00 11.22 7.85
CA SER A 152 -1.01 12.26 8.14
C SER A 152 0.17 11.64 8.86
N THR A 153 1.37 12.03 8.46
CA THR A 153 2.63 11.65 9.08
C THR A 153 3.28 12.88 9.73
N ASP A 154 4.33 12.70 10.51
CA ASP A 154 5.10 13.80 11.10
C ASP A 154 6.15 14.39 10.14
N ASP A 155 6.34 13.78 8.96
CA ASP A 155 7.24 14.21 7.90
C ASP A 155 6.86 15.57 7.28
N ASP A 156 7.07 16.68 8.00
CA ASP A 156 6.73 18.04 7.56
C ASP A 156 5.25 18.18 7.10
N GLY A 157 4.35 17.38 7.66
CA GLY A 157 2.94 17.34 7.30
C GLY A 157 2.66 16.58 5.99
N TYR A 158 3.54 15.68 5.59
CA TYR A 158 3.28 14.76 4.49
C TYR A 158 2.01 13.94 4.79
N VAL A 159 1.26 13.66 3.76
CA VAL A 159 0.03 12.87 3.84
C VAL A 159 0.11 11.77 2.79
N ILE A 160 0.12 10.53 3.25
CA ILE A 160 -0.02 9.37 2.37
C ILE A 160 -1.39 9.45 1.70
N ARG A 161 -1.41 9.49 0.38
CA ARG A 161 -2.63 9.56 -0.43
C ARG A 161 -2.47 8.58 -1.58
N LYS A 162 -3.11 7.47 -1.48
CA LYS A 162 -3.15 6.47 -2.56
C LYS A 162 -4.58 6.01 -2.79
#